data_58f01d8d9ba3eb65a6fd7e32f9341606
#
_entry.id   58f01d8d9ba3eb65a6fd7e32f9341606
#
_cell.length_a   1.000
_cell.length_b   1.000
_cell.length_c   1.000
_cell.angle_alpha   90.00
_cell.angle_beta   90.00
_cell.angle_gamma   90.00
#
_symmetry.space_group_name_H-M   'P 1'
#
loop_
_entity.id
_entity.type
_entity.pdbx_description
1 polymer ?
#
loop_
_entity_poly.entity_id
_entity_poly.type
_entity_poly.pdbx_seq_one_letter_code
_entity_poly.pdbx_strand_id
1 'polypeptide(L)'
;VLEHLKTIYLRTLDACAPELLVRAAITRDMPRDVVAIGKCAGALRDGLDDVDDALVVVPEGYRMAVKRSRIAIGGHPDITAGSFEAGRKLRDFVDARDEILFLISGGGSACVELPLAPWFDERDLIETNARLVASGLNIGDINCVRKHLSAIKGGRLAARVKRSVTLVYSDVSTGALADVASGPTLADITTKADAIAILERIGGCDQIIAKLRDDECPETIKRIDDSRFALIADNHTLVAKAAEIAAEIGLMPVVVEQQIESEIGDAARELLDRAGRLREGEVLIAGGEPTLVRRGDGKGGRCIELAVRMALAEGERRSDKRRSDSLVRLPVDSQRKPSDWRVRPTSIAPKIHALLGTSDGVDGNSGVAAIALTLAASIDREVAERELLRSNSLAVAEEIGETIMIPPAGNNLRDLYLLACT
;
A
#
# COMPACT_ATOMS: atom_id res chain seq x y z
N VAL A 1 -11.25 24.77 -2.37
CA VAL A 1 -10.08 23.97 -1.99
C VAL A 1 -10.41 22.47 -2.04
N LEU A 2 -11.46 21.98 -1.35
CA LEU A 2 -11.79 20.55 -1.35
C LEU A 2 -11.98 19.99 -2.78
N GLU A 3 -12.63 20.73 -3.69
CA GLU A 3 -12.78 20.33 -5.10
C GLU A 3 -11.44 20.21 -5.83
N HIS A 4 -10.46 21.07 -5.51
CA HIS A 4 -9.11 20.91 -6.06
C HIS A 4 -8.44 19.64 -5.55
N LEU A 5 -8.56 19.34 -4.24
CA LEU A 5 -8.00 18.10 -3.68
C LEU A 5 -8.65 16.85 -4.30
N LYS A 6 -9.98 16.86 -4.52
CA LYS A 6 -10.69 15.78 -5.22
C LYS A 6 -10.20 15.63 -6.66
N THR A 7 -10.03 16.76 -7.38
CA THR A 7 -9.50 16.78 -8.75
C THR A 7 -8.09 16.18 -8.81
N ILE A 8 -7.20 16.57 -7.89
CA ILE A 8 -5.85 16.01 -7.81
C ILE A 8 -5.94 14.50 -7.58
N TYR A 9 -6.71 14.05 -6.57
CA TYR A 9 -6.84 12.64 -6.22
C TYR A 9 -7.32 11.80 -7.40
N LEU A 10 -8.46 12.14 -7.99
CA LEU A 10 -9.06 11.35 -9.07
C LEU A 10 -8.18 11.33 -10.33
N ARG A 11 -7.65 12.49 -10.76
CA ARG A 11 -6.73 12.54 -11.89
C ARG A 11 -5.43 11.79 -11.66
N THR A 12 -4.95 11.74 -10.40
CA THR A 12 -3.76 10.97 -10.03
C THR A 12 -4.01 9.48 -10.19
N LEU A 13 -5.17 8.98 -9.73
CA LEU A 13 -5.52 7.57 -9.91
C LEU A 13 -5.60 7.20 -11.38
N ASP A 14 -6.23 8.04 -12.20
CA ASP A 14 -6.33 7.83 -13.64
C ASP A 14 -4.93 7.82 -14.31
N ALA A 15 -4.06 8.77 -13.94
CA ALA A 15 -2.70 8.86 -14.49
C ALA A 15 -1.78 7.70 -14.04
N CYS A 16 -2.06 7.10 -12.89
CA CYS A 16 -1.34 5.95 -12.36
C CYS A 16 -2.00 4.61 -12.70
N ALA A 17 -3.01 4.59 -13.60
CA ALA A 17 -3.66 3.34 -14.00
C ALA A 17 -2.62 2.32 -14.53
N PRO A 18 -2.65 1.06 -14.04
CA PRO A 18 -1.67 0.05 -14.42
C PRO A 18 -1.58 -0.17 -15.92
N GLU A 19 -2.71 -0.07 -16.64
CA GLU A 19 -2.78 -0.20 -18.10
C GLU A 19 -1.99 0.88 -18.83
N LEU A 20 -1.98 2.10 -18.31
CA LEU A 20 -1.24 3.21 -18.91
C LEU A 20 0.25 3.09 -18.65
N LEU A 21 0.61 2.77 -17.41
CA LEU A 21 2.01 2.69 -16.98
C LEU A 21 2.74 1.50 -17.61
N VAL A 22 2.10 0.33 -17.68
CA VAL A 22 2.70 -0.82 -18.35
C VAL A 22 2.86 -0.57 -19.84
N ARG A 23 1.87 0.04 -20.52
CA ARG A 23 1.95 0.39 -21.94
C ARG A 23 3.10 1.35 -22.23
N ALA A 24 3.35 2.32 -21.35
CA ALA A 24 4.46 3.26 -21.47
C ALA A 24 5.83 2.58 -21.26
N ALA A 25 5.88 1.49 -20.49
CA ALA A 25 7.12 0.77 -20.19
C ALA A 25 7.50 -0.30 -21.22
N ILE A 26 6.57 -0.74 -22.07
CA ILE A 26 6.83 -1.80 -23.07
C ILE A 26 7.73 -1.30 -24.18
N THR A 27 8.71 -2.15 -24.54
CA THR A 27 9.59 -1.97 -25.70
C THR A 27 9.47 -3.14 -26.66
N ARG A 28 9.85 -2.94 -27.92
CA ARG A 28 9.68 -3.95 -28.99
C ARG A 28 10.50 -5.25 -28.78
N ASP A 29 11.54 -5.16 -27.96
CA ASP A 29 12.45 -6.28 -27.67
C ASP A 29 12.00 -7.12 -26.47
N MET A 30 10.89 -6.77 -25.80
CA MET A 30 10.37 -7.55 -24.68
C MET A 30 9.65 -8.83 -25.16
N PRO A 31 9.69 -9.91 -24.35
CA PRO A 31 8.94 -11.12 -24.63
C PRO A 31 7.43 -10.87 -24.80
N ARG A 32 6.77 -11.66 -25.66
CA ARG A 32 5.34 -11.55 -25.96
C ARG A 32 4.48 -12.60 -25.26
N ASP A 33 5.11 -13.62 -24.68
CA ASP A 33 4.47 -14.51 -23.72
C ASP A 33 4.46 -13.86 -22.35
N VAL A 34 3.29 -13.73 -21.72
CA VAL A 34 3.09 -12.89 -20.55
C VAL A 34 2.60 -13.71 -19.36
N VAL A 35 3.22 -13.47 -18.21
CA VAL A 35 2.72 -13.89 -16.90
C VAL A 35 2.43 -12.65 -16.07
N ALA A 36 1.18 -12.46 -15.65
CA ALA A 36 0.79 -11.38 -14.74
C ALA A 36 0.32 -11.95 -13.40
N ILE A 37 0.86 -11.43 -12.28
CA ILE A 37 0.59 -11.94 -10.92
C ILE A 37 0.26 -10.81 -9.97
N GLY A 38 -0.83 -10.96 -9.19
CA GLY A 38 -1.21 -10.08 -8.08
C GLY A 38 -2.49 -9.31 -8.32
N LYS A 39 -2.78 -8.36 -7.44
CA LYS A 39 -4.04 -7.57 -7.41
C LYS A 39 -4.27 -6.76 -8.69
N CYS A 40 -3.21 -6.24 -9.30
CA CYS A 40 -3.26 -5.44 -10.52
C CYS A 40 -3.01 -6.26 -11.79
N ALA A 41 -2.86 -7.59 -11.70
CA ALA A 41 -2.44 -8.44 -12.81
C ALA A 41 -3.38 -8.34 -14.03
N GLY A 42 -4.70 -8.27 -13.81
CA GLY A 42 -5.67 -8.12 -14.88
C GLY A 42 -5.52 -6.80 -15.63
N ALA A 43 -5.39 -5.69 -14.90
CA ALA A 43 -5.21 -4.36 -15.44
C ALA A 43 -3.87 -4.22 -16.20
N LEU A 44 -2.78 -4.73 -15.61
CA LEU A 44 -1.46 -4.76 -16.27
C LEU A 44 -1.52 -5.52 -17.59
N ARG A 45 -2.17 -6.71 -17.62
CA ARG A 45 -2.35 -7.47 -18.85
C ARG A 45 -3.17 -6.72 -19.90
N ASP A 46 -4.22 -6.02 -19.49
CA ASP A 46 -5.08 -5.26 -20.39
C ASP A 46 -4.37 -4.04 -21.01
N GLY A 47 -3.31 -3.54 -20.38
CA GLY A 47 -2.45 -2.50 -20.94
C GLY A 47 -1.61 -2.93 -22.14
N LEU A 48 -1.46 -4.25 -22.41
CA LEU A 48 -0.68 -4.79 -23.51
C LEU A 48 -1.54 -5.11 -24.73
N ASP A 49 -1.08 -4.72 -25.91
CA ASP A 49 -1.77 -4.98 -27.19
C ASP A 49 -1.18 -6.18 -27.91
N ASP A 50 0.13 -6.32 -27.90
CA ASP A 50 0.88 -7.32 -28.69
C ASP A 50 1.38 -8.46 -27.80
N VAL A 51 0.53 -9.49 -27.61
CA VAL A 51 0.77 -10.64 -26.72
C VAL A 51 0.41 -11.91 -27.44
N ASP A 52 1.33 -12.87 -27.48
CA ASP A 52 1.13 -14.18 -28.14
C ASP A 52 0.28 -15.11 -27.25
N ASP A 53 0.64 -15.28 -25.97
CA ASP A 53 -0.14 -16.00 -24.97
C ASP A 53 0.03 -15.34 -23.58
N ALA A 54 -0.97 -15.47 -22.70
CA ALA A 54 -0.92 -14.90 -21.38
C ALA A 54 -1.54 -15.80 -20.33
N LEU A 55 -0.89 -15.86 -19.14
CA LEU A 55 -1.46 -16.38 -17.91
C LEU A 55 -1.57 -15.25 -16.89
N VAL A 56 -2.78 -15.02 -16.39
CA VAL A 56 -3.07 -14.02 -15.37
C VAL A 56 -3.48 -14.71 -14.08
N VAL A 57 -2.76 -14.46 -13.00
CA VAL A 57 -3.02 -14.99 -11.67
C VAL A 57 -3.46 -13.86 -10.77
N VAL A 58 -4.70 -13.90 -10.32
CA VAL A 58 -5.31 -12.85 -9.47
C VAL A 58 -5.85 -13.44 -8.17
N PRO A 59 -5.87 -12.68 -7.09
CA PRO A 59 -6.63 -13.05 -5.90
C PRO A 59 -8.13 -13.06 -6.18
N GLU A 60 -8.89 -13.87 -5.44
CA GLU A 60 -10.35 -13.89 -5.51
C GLU A 60 -10.94 -12.49 -5.23
N GLY A 61 -11.92 -12.09 -6.03
CA GLY A 61 -12.60 -10.79 -5.92
C GLY A 61 -11.89 -9.62 -6.61
N TYR A 62 -10.69 -9.81 -7.15
CA TYR A 62 -9.98 -8.78 -7.90
C TYR A 62 -10.29 -8.81 -9.40
N ARG A 63 -10.00 -7.68 -10.09
CA ARG A 63 -10.25 -7.53 -11.53
C ARG A 63 -9.46 -8.54 -12.34
N MET A 64 -10.15 -9.35 -13.12
CA MET A 64 -9.56 -10.21 -14.15
C MET A 64 -9.27 -9.43 -15.43
N ALA A 65 -8.34 -9.95 -16.25
CA ALA A 65 -8.08 -9.40 -17.57
C ALA A 65 -9.32 -9.50 -18.47
N VAL A 66 -9.61 -8.44 -19.22
CA VAL A 66 -10.68 -8.40 -20.24
C VAL A 66 -10.16 -8.98 -21.57
N LYS A 67 -8.89 -8.72 -21.89
CA LYS A 67 -8.24 -9.28 -23.09
C LYS A 67 -7.98 -10.78 -22.94
N ARG A 68 -7.97 -11.50 -24.06
CA ARG A 68 -7.75 -12.95 -24.10
C ARG A 68 -6.56 -13.35 -23.24
N SER A 69 -6.80 -14.21 -22.24
CA SER A 69 -5.81 -14.74 -21.31
C SER A 69 -6.32 -16.01 -20.64
N ARG A 70 -5.39 -16.87 -20.21
CA ARG A 70 -5.68 -17.95 -19.26
C ARG A 70 -5.77 -17.32 -17.87
N ILE A 71 -6.78 -17.65 -17.09
CA ILE A 71 -6.99 -17.11 -15.74
C ILE A 71 -6.77 -18.20 -14.71
N ALA A 72 -6.05 -17.86 -13.65
CA ALA A 72 -5.96 -18.63 -12.43
C ALA A 72 -6.32 -17.73 -11.23
N ILE A 73 -7.06 -18.28 -10.27
CA ILE A 73 -7.53 -17.54 -9.09
C ILE A 73 -6.98 -18.26 -7.86
N GLY A 74 -6.37 -17.48 -6.96
CA GLY A 74 -5.85 -17.97 -5.69
C GLY A 74 -6.35 -17.19 -4.50
N GLY A 75 -6.01 -17.63 -3.29
CA GLY A 75 -6.41 -16.97 -2.05
C GLY A 75 -5.66 -15.67 -1.79
N HIS A 76 -6.25 -14.82 -0.96
CA HIS A 76 -5.62 -13.63 -0.38
C HIS A 76 -6.46 -13.12 0.81
N PRO A 77 -5.87 -12.83 1.98
CA PRO A 77 -4.43 -12.87 2.29
C PRO A 77 -3.87 -14.28 2.55
N ASP A 78 -4.71 -15.28 2.66
CA ASP A 78 -4.32 -16.64 3.01
C ASP A 78 -4.05 -17.49 1.76
N ILE A 79 -3.13 -18.47 1.90
CA ILE A 79 -2.87 -19.48 0.90
C ILE A 79 -4.03 -20.49 0.93
N THR A 80 -4.62 -20.77 -0.24
CA THR A 80 -5.74 -21.71 -0.40
C THR A 80 -5.40 -22.82 -1.40
N ALA A 81 -6.28 -23.80 -1.53
CA ALA A 81 -6.16 -24.83 -2.59
C ALA A 81 -6.07 -24.21 -4.01
N GLY A 82 -6.80 -23.08 -4.23
CA GLY A 82 -6.71 -22.31 -5.48
C GLY A 82 -5.31 -21.75 -5.72
N SER A 83 -4.59 -21.34 -4.67
CA SER A 83 -3.21 -20.85 -4.78
C SER A 83 -2.26 -21.93 -5.32
N PHE A 84 -2.41 -23.17 -4.88
CA PHE A 84 -1.59 -24.29 -5.37
C PHE A 84 -1.98 -24.71 -6.79
N GLU A 85 -3.27 -24.67 -7.13
CA GLU A 85 -3.71 -24.90 -8.50
C GLU A 85 -3.15 -23.82 -9.45
N ALA A 86 -3.19 -22.55 -9.03
CA ALA A 86 -2.57 -21.46 -9.76
C ALA A 86 -1.06 -21.66 -9.92
N GLY A 87 -0.38 -22.14 -8.88
CA GLY A 87 1.05 -22.46 -8.91
C GLY A 87 1.41 -23.55 -9.92
N ARG A 88 0.62 -24.62 -9.99
CA ARG A 88 0.79 -25.67 -11.00
C ARG A 88 0.60 -25.14 -12.42
N LYS A 89 -0.49 -24.39 -12.66
CA LYS A 89 -0.74 -23.77 -13.98
C LYS A 89 0.38 -22.79 -14.37
N LEU A 90 0.87 -22.02 -13.40
CA LEU A 90 1.97 -21.08 -13.61
C LEU A 90 3.26 -21.80 -14.00
N ARG A 91 3.65 -22.82 -13.26
CA ARG A 91 4.84 -23.63 -13.58
C ARG A 91 4.73 -24.23 -14.99
N ASP A 92 3.60 -24.88 -15.30
CA ASP A 92 3.39 -25.52 -16.60
C ASP A 92 3.40 -24.51 -17.77
N PHE A 93 2.89 -23.29 -17.53
CA PHE A 93 2.95 -22.18 -18.49
C PHE A 93 4.38 -21.72 -18.73
N VAL A 94 5.16 -21.56 -17.67
CA VAL A 94 6.56 -21.10 -17.73
C VAL A 94 7.47 -22.15 -18.34
N ASP A 95 7.35 -23.42 -17.93
CA ASP A 95 8.17 -24.55 -18.42
C ASP A 95 8.01 -24.80 -19.92
N ALA A 96 6.92 -24.36 -20.54
CA ALA A 96 6.66 -24.50 -21.97
C ALA A 96 7.27 -23.36 -22.81
N ARG A 97 8.05 -22.44 -22.22
CA ARG A 97 8.52 -21.22 -22.90
C ARG A 97 9.99 -20.93 -22.63
N ASP A 98 10.65 -20.32 -23.61
CA ASP A 98 12.05 -19.93 -23.51
C ASP A 98 12.21 -18.50 -22.94
N GLU A 99 11.21 -17.63 -23.19
CA GLU A 99 11.26 -16.25 -22.74
C GLU A 99 9.88 -15.77 -22.24
N ILE A 100 9.85 -14.97 -21.19
CA ILE A 100 8.62 -14.47 -20.58
C ILE A 100 8.77 -13.02 -20.11
N LEU A 101 7.70 -12.22 -20.35
CA LEU A 101 7.44 -10.96 -19.70
C LEU A 101 6.61 -11.21 -18.43
N PHE A 102 7.19 -10.95 -17.28
CA PHE A 102 6.52 -11.01 -15.98
C PHE A 102 6.00 -9.61 -15.58
N LEU A 103 4.72 -9.52 -15.25
CA LEU A 103 4.05 -8.34 -14.70
C LEU A 103 3.67 -8.66 -13.25
N ILE A 104 4.37 -8.06 -12.30
CA ILE A 104 4.24 -8.42 -10.89
C ILE A 104 3.64 -7.24 -10.11
N SER A 105 2.63 -7.51 -9.28
CA SER A 105 2.05 -6.55 -8.36
C SER A 105 1.84 -7.16 -6.97
N GLY A 106 1.46 -6.34 -5.98
CA GLY A 106 1.15 -6.77 -4.63
C GLY A 106 0.06 -7.84 -4.55
N GLY A 107 0.03 -8.57 -3.43
CA GLY A 107 -0.90 -9.68 -3.21
C GLY A 107 -0.48 -11.02 -3.85
N GLY A 108 0.58 -11.03 -4.66
CA GLY A 108 1.07 -12.23 -5.34
C GLY A 108 1.56 -13.35 -4.41
N SER A 109 2.04 -13.01 -3.20
CA SER A 109 2.62 -13.99 -2.27
C SER A 109 1.65 -15.07 -1.82
N ALA A 110 0.36 -14.76 -1.70
CA ALA A 110 -0.66 -15.71 -1.26
C ALA A 110 -1.47 -16.28 -2.44
N CYS A 111 -1.70 -15.48 -3.51
CA CYS A 111 -2.55 -15.94 -4.60
C CYS A 111 -1.90 -16.99 -5.50
N VAL A 112 -0.60 -17.18 -5.41
CA VAL A 112 0.11 -18.24 -6.14
C VAL A 112 1.18 -18.87 -5.26
N GLU A 113 1.14 -20.21 -5.16
CA GLU A 113 2.10 -20.96 -4.37
C GLU A 113 2.33 -22.35 -4.96
N LEU A 114 3.54 -22.88 -4.76
CA LEU A 114 3.87 -24.25 -5.11
C LEU A 114 4.96 -24.77 -4.16
N PRO A 115 4.74 -25.88 -3.45
CA PRO A 115 5.75 -26.45 -2.55
C PRO A 115 7.02 -26.85 -3.28
N LEU A 116 8.17 -26.66 -2.64
CA LEU A 116 9.45 -27.15 -3.13
C LEU A 116 9.55 -28.68 -2.86
N ALA A 117 8.96 -29.46 -3.74
CA ALA A 117 9.02 -30.94 -3.68
C ALA A 117 10.45 -31.46 -3.99
N PRO A 118 10.87 -32.58 -3.39
CA PRO A 118 10.10 -33.47 -2.52
C PRO A 118 10.14 -33.09 -1.02
N TRP A 119 10.83 -31.99 -0.65
CA TRP A 119 11.06 -31.62 0.76
C TRP A 119 9.80 -31.14 1.46
N PHE A 120 8.98 -30.33 0.77
CA PHE A 120 7.79 -29.71 1.35
C PHE A 120 6.53 -30.08 0.60
N ASP A 121 5.41 -30.11 1.31
CA ASP A 121 4.06 -30.28 0.77
C ASP A 121 3.17 -29.05 1.04
N GLU A 122 1.93 -29.07 0.55
CA GLU A 122 0.98 -27.97 0.67
C GLU A 122 0.65 -27.65 2.15
N ARG A 123 0.60 -28.69 2.99
CA ARG A 123 0.31 -28.54 4.43
C ARG A 123 1.47 -27.85 5.14
N ASP A 124 2.72 -28.23 4.85
CA ASP A 124 3.90 -27.57 5.39
C ASP A 124 3.85 -26.04 5.14
N LEU A 125 3.48 -25.61 3.92
CA LEU A 125 3.41 -24.21 3.55
C LEU A 125 2.27 -23.48 4.26
N ILE A 126 1.08 -24.08 4.32
CA ILE A 126 -0.08 -23.47 5.01
C ILE A 126 0.21 -23.27 6.49
N GLU A 127 0.65 -24.33 7.18
CA GLU A 127 0.91 -24.29 8.63
C GLU A 127 2.05 -23.33 8.98
N THR A 128 3.15 -23.35 8.19
CA THR A 128 4.27 -22.45 8.40
C THR A 128 3.86 -21.00 8.15
N ASN A 129 3.12 -20.72 7.05
CA ASN A 129 2.65 -19.38 6.75
C ASN A 129 1.74 -18.81 7.86
N ALA A 130 0.82 -19.61 8.39
CA ALA A 130 -0.05 -19.18 9.49
C ALA A 130 0.76 -18.80 10.75
N ARG A 131 1.80 -19.57 11.09
CA ARG A 131 2.71 -19.28 12.21
C ARG A 131 3.52 -18.00 11.98
N LEU A 132 4.06 -17.83 10.77
CA LEU A 132 4.84 -16.62 10.41
C LEU A 132 3.99 -15.36 10.54
N VAL A 133 2.75 -15.37 10.02
CA VAL A 133 1.85 -14.23 10.10
C VAL A 133 1.46 -13.92 11.55
N ALA A 134 1.20 -14.96 12.36
CA ALA A 134 0.84 -14.80 13.77
C ALA A 134 2.02 -14.38 14.68
N SER A 135 3.26 -14.50 14.23
CA SER A 135 4.46 -14.25 15.04
C SER A 135 4.81 -12.78 15.28
N GLY A 136 4.22 -11.86 14.51
CA GLY A 136 4.56 -10.42 14.54
C GLY A 136 5.93 -10.09 13.92
N LEU A 137 6.51 -11.00 13.14
CA LEU A 137 7.74 -10.75 12.38
C LEU A 137 7.54 -9.67 11.31
N ASN A 138 8.61 -8.98 10.96
CA ASN A 138 8.61 -8.09 9.79
C ASN A 138 8.44 -8.89 8.48
N ILE A 139 8.01 -8.22 7.43
CA ILE A 139 7.72 -8.85 6.14
C ILE A 139 8.96 -9.48 5.48
N GLY A 140 10.15 -8.91 5.68
CA GLY A 140 11.41 -9.45 5.17
C GLY A 140 11.73 -10.82 5.76
N ASP A 141 11.59 -10.99 7.09
CA ASP A 141 11.76 -12.27 7.78
C ASP A 141 10.73 -13.31 7.27
N ILE A 142 9.46 -12.90 7.16
CA ILE A 142 8.40 -13.77 6.63
C ILE A 142 8.73 -14.23 5.20
N ASN A 143 9.14 -13.31 4.34
CA ASN A 143 9.48 -13.63 2.95
C ASN A 143 10.75 -14.47 2.84
N CYS A 144 11.74 -14.27 3.71
CA CYS A 144 12.92 -15.14 3.77
C CYS A 144 12.50 -16.61 3.90
N VAL A 145 11.64 -16.95 4.87
CA VAL A 145 11.16 -18.33 5.04
C VAL A 145 10.33 -18.79 3.84
N ARG A 146 9.36 -17.98 3.38
CA ARG A 146 8.50 -18.32 2.24
C ARG A 146 9.28 -18.68 0.98
N LYS A 147 10.35 -17.93 0.68
CA LYS A 147 11.21 -18.15 -0.49
C LYS A 147 11.90 -19.52 -0.43
N HIS A 148 12.29 -19.98 0.76
CA HIS A 148 13.00 -21.26 0.93
C HIS A 148 12.07 -22.49 0.89
N LEU A 149 10.76 -22.32 1.14
CA LEU A 149 9.80 -23.41 1.08
C LEU A 149 9.11 -23.55 -0.30
N SER A 150 9.20 -22.55 -1.16
CA SER A 150 8.45 -22.42 -2.40
C SER A 150 9.25 -22.82 -3.63
N ALA A 151 8.61 -23.52 -4.59
CA ALA A 151 9.18 -23.86 -5.89
C ALA A 151 9.10 -22.74 -6.94
N ILE A 152 8.44 -21.60 -6.60
CA ILE A 152 8.22 -20.48 -7.53
C ILE A 152 8.76 -19.16 -7.03
N LYS A 153 8.97 -18.99 -5.71
CA LYS A 153 9.51 -17.77 -5.09
C LYS A 153 11.05 -17.76 -5.09
N GLY A 154 11.66 -16.64 -4.63
CA GLY A 154 13.11 -16.52 -4.50
C GLY A 154 13.86 -16.75 -5.80
N GLY A 155 13.40 -16.14 -6.90
CA GLY A 155 14.01 -16.20 -8.22
C GLY A 155 13.72 -17.47 -9.03
N ARG A 156 13.11 -18.48 -8.41
CA ARG A 156 12.94 -19.79 -9.03
C ARG A 156 12.08 -19.77 -10.29
N LEU A 157 11.15 -18.81 -10.40
CA LEU A 157 10.28 -18.72 -11.58
C LEU A 157 11.05 -18.19 -12.79
N ALA A 158 11.82 -17.11 -12.66
CA ALA A 158 12.62 -16.58 -13.76
C ALA A 158 13.79 -17.49 -14.14
N ALA A 159 14.34 -18.24 -13.20
CA ALA A 159 15.42 -19.23 -13.48
C ALA A 159 14.97 -20.42 -14.33
N ARG A 160 13.66 -20.57 -14.60
CA ARG A 160 13.12 -21.64 -15.45
C ARG A 160 13.13 -21.30 -16.95
N VAL A 161 13.34 -20.04 -17.30
CA VAL A 161 13.36 -19.56 -18.68
C VAL A 161 14.75 -19.06 -19.07
N LYS A 162 15.04 -19.03 -20.37
CA LYS A 162 16.33 -18.54 -20.87
C LYS A 162 16.45 -17.04 -20.78
N ARG A 163 15.32 -16.32 -20.94
CA ARG A 163 15.26 -14.87 -20.88
C ARG A 163 14.00 -14.41 -20.15
N SER A 164 14.15 -13.47 -19.23
CA SER A 164 13.02 -12.86 -18.54
C SER A 164 13.11 -11.34 -18.51
N VAL A 165 11.95 -10.70 -18.62
CA VAL A 165 11.78 -9.28 -18.31
C VAL A 165 10.71 -9.17 -17.25
N THR A 166 10.99 -8.47 -16.16
CA THR A 166 10.04 -8.26 -15.06
C THR A 166 9.71 -6.78 -14.93
N LEU A 167 8.44 -6.45 -15.06
CA LEU A 167 7.90 -5.13 -14.75
C LEU A 167 7.11 -5.20 -13.46
N VAL A 168 7.43 -4.34 -12.49
CA VAL A 168 6.82 -4.35 -11.16
C VAL A 168 5.98 -3.09 -10.96
N TYR A 169 4.75 -3.29 -10.53
CA TYR A 169 3.83 -2.29 -10.03
C TYR A 169 3.66 -2.53 -8.53
N SER A 170 4.34 -1.72 -7.71
CA SER A 170 4.64 -2.06 -6.31
C SER A 170 3.74 -1.35 -5.31
N ASP A 171 3.23 -2.12 -4.34
CA ASP A 171 2.60 -1.63 -3.10
C ASP A 171 3.54 -1.66 -1.89
N VAL A 172 4.82 -1.97 -2.08
CA VAL A 172 5.81 -1.99 -1.01
C VAL A 172 6.75 -0.80 -1.09
N SER A 173 7.40 -0.46 0.04
CA SER A 173 8.43 0.59 0.09
C SER A 173 9.61 0.27 -0.84
N THR A 174 10.22 1.29 -1.40
CA THR A 174 11.26 1.21 -2.45
C THR A 174 12.45 0.30 -2.09
N GLY A 175 12.72 0.10 -0.79
CA GLY A 175 13.80 -0.78 -0.31
C GLY A 175 13.49 -2.29 -0.35
N ALA A 176 12.24 -2.69 -0.61
CA ALA A 176 11.77 -4.07 -0.49
C ALA A 176 11.25 -4.67 -1.80
N LEU A 177 11.72 -4.17 -2.95
CA LEU A 177 11.24 -4.65 -4.27
C LEU A 177 11.44 -6.16 -4.48
N ALA A 178 12.49 -6.75 -3.88
CA ALA A 178 12.71 -8.20 -3.88
C ALA A 178 11.65 -8.98 -3.09
N ASP A 179 10.79 -8.30 -2.35
CA ASP A 179 9.72 -8.90 -1.54
C ASP A 179 8.35 -8.85 -2.22
N VAL A 180 8.20 -8.09 -3.32
CA VAL A 180 6.95 -8.07 -4.10
C VAL A 180 6.66 -9.50 -4.58
N ALA A 181 5.49 -10.02 -4.22
CA ALA A 181 5.09 -11.40 -4.45
C ALA A 181 6.12 -12.44 -3.91
N SER A 182 6.95 -12.07 -2.90
CA SER A 182 8.09 -12.85 -2.40
C SER A 182 9.15 -13.16 -3.47
N GLY A 183 9.38 -12.24 -4.41
CA GLY A 183 10.47 -12.24 -5.37
C GLY A 183 10.52 -13.45 -6.32
N PRO A 184 9.46 -13.80 -7.05
CA PRO A 184 9.48 -14.98 -7.90
C PRO A 184 10.46 -14.88 -9.07
N THR A 185 10.82 -13.66 -9.47
CA THR A 185 11.65 -13.35 -10.62
C THR A 185 12.96 -12.65 -10.29
N LEU A 186 13.25 -12.43 -9.01
CA LEU A 186 14.47 -11.78 -8.55
C LEU A 186 15.34 -12.75 -7.76
N ALA A 187 16.66 -12.66 -7.97
CA ALA A 187 17.63 -13.39 -7.17
C ALA A 187 17.48 -13.06 -5.68
N ASP A 188 17.58 -14.06 -4.85
CA ASP A 188 17.40 -13.95 -3.41
C ASP A 188 18.75 -13.92 -2.67
N ILE A 189 18.97 -12.89 -1.86
CA ILE A 189 20.19 -12.74 -1.07
C ILE A 189 20.15 -13.51 0.24
N THR A 190 18.96 -13.93 0.72
CA THR A 190 18.81 -14.67 1.98
C THR A 190 19.18 -16.14 1.80
N THR A 191 19.53 -16.83 2.88
CA THR A 191 20.03 -18.21 2.86
C THR A 191 19.11 -19.15 3.65
N LYS A 192 19.26 -20.48 3.45
CA LYS A 192 18.62 -21.50 4.28
C LYS A 192 18.93 -21.28 5.77
N ALA A 193 20.17 -20.85 6.09
CA ALA A 193 20.58 -20.58 7.45
C ALA A 193 19.77 -19.42 8.06
N ASP A 194 19.50 -18.35 7.28
CA ASP A 194 18.65 -17.24 7.74
C ASP A 194 17.22 -17.71 7.99
N ALA A 195 16.65 -18.51 7.08
CA ALA A 195 15.31 -19.07 7.24
C ALA A 195 15.21 -19.97 8.47
N ILE A 196 16.20 -20.81 8.74
CA ILE A 196 16.28 -21.67 9.92
C ILE A 196 16.34 -20.81 11.20
N ALA A 197 17.20 -19.81 11.25
CA ALA A 197 17.33 -18.92 12.41
C ALA A 197 15.98 -18.19 12.74
N ILE A 198 15.25 -17.78 11.70
CA ILE A 198 13.91 -17.18 11.86
C ILE A 198 12.93 -18.20 12.44
N LEU A 199 12.89 -19.42 11.90
CA LEU A 199 12.00 -20.48 12.36
C LEU A 199 12.33 -20.93 13.82
N GLU A 200 13.59 -21.00 14.18
CA GLU A 200 14.03 -21.29 15.56
C GLU A 200 13.55 -20.21 16.54
N ARG A 201 13.59 -18.92 16.12
CA ARG A 201 13.12 -17.80 16.94
C ARG A 201 11.63 -17.85 17.24
N ILE A 202 10.79 -18.29 16.28
CA ILE A 202 9.34 -18.39 16.49
C ILE A 202 8.91 -19.71 17.15
N GLY A 203 9.73 -20.75 17.04
CA GLY A 203 9.49 -22.09 17.62
C GLY A 203 8.39 -22.90 16.93
N GLY A 204 8.32 -24.19 17.26
CA GLY A 204 7.26 -25.08 16.79
C GLY A 204 7.34 -25.45 15.30
N CYS A 205 8.51 -25.29 14.67
CA CYS A 205 8.76 -25.58 13.24
C CYS A 205 9.84 -26.66 13.05
N ASP A 206 10.08 -27.53 14.02
CA ASP A 206 11.20 -28.48 14.04
C ASP A 206 11.27 -29.37 12.81
N GLN A 207 10.11 -29.80 12.27
CA GLN A 207 10.06 -30.62 11.05
C GLN A 207 10.50 -29.83 9.81
N ILE A 208 10.08 -28.57 9.70
CA ILE A 208 10.49 -27.68 8.59
C ILE A 208 11.97 -27.38 8.69
N ILE A 209 12.47 -27.11 9.90
CA ILE A 209 13.90 -26.87 10.15
C ILE A 209 14.73 -28.11 9.75
N ALA A 210 14.29 -29.32 10.12
CA ALA A 210 14.97 -30.55 9.76
C ALA A 210 15.06 -30.74 8.23
N LYS A 211 13.96 -30.45 7.51
CA LYS A 211 13.92 -30.50 6.04
C LYS A 211 14.83 -29.45 5.39
N LEU A 212 14.90 -28.24 5.94
CA LEU A 212 15.82 -27.18 5.45
C LEU A 212 17.29 -27.49 5.71
N ARG A 213 17.60 -28.26 6.77
CA ARG A 213 18.96 -28.70 7.10
C ARG A 213 19.47 -29.85 6.21
N ASP A 214 18.59 -30.47 5.46
CA ASP A 214 18.99 -31.46 4.47
C ASP A 214 19.90 -30.80 3.43
N ASP A 215 21.09 -31.37 3.23
CA ASP A 215 22.07 -30.87 2.27
C ASP A 215 21.56 -30.91 0.83
N GLU A 216 20.68 -31.85 0.50
CA GLU A 216 20.06 -31.95 -0.81
C GLU A 216 18.92 -30.95 -1.01
N CYS A 217 18.37 -30.34 0.05
CA CYS A 217 17.37 -29.28 -0.06
C CYS A 217 18.00 -28.04 -0.71
N PRO A 218 17.54 -27.64 -1.93
CA PRO A 218 18.24 -26.62 -2.68
C PRO A 218 18.07 -25.22 -2.07
N GLU A 219 19.11 -24.44 -2.15
CA GLU A 219 19.10 -23.01 -1.83
C GLU A 219 18.20 -22.23 -2.80
N THR A 220 17.75 -21.04 -2.45
CA THR A 220 17.09 -20.12 -3.38
C THR A 220 18.04 -19.68 -4.48
N ILE A 221 17.52 -19.10 -5.56
CA ILE A 221 18.33 -18.67 -6.71
C ILE A 221 19.12 -17.42 -6.36
N LYS A 222 20.43 -17.50 -6.41
CA LYS A 222 21.36 -16.42 -6.08
C LYS A 222 21.77 -15.56 -7.28
N ARG A 223 21.58 -16.07 -8.49
CA ARG A 223 21.86 -15.39 -9.75
C ARG A 223 20.91 -15.86 -10.83
N ILE A 224 20.40 -14.95 -11.62
CA ILE A 224 19.57 -15.21 -12.80
C ILE A 224 20.28 -14.57 -13.99
N ASP A 225 20.61 -15.37 -14.98
CA ASP A 225 21.21 -14.89 -16.23
C ASP A 225 20.08 -14.37 -17.15
N ASP A 226 20.41 -13.40 -18.03
CA ASP A 226 19.50 -12.74 -18.98
C ASP A 226 18.12 -12.35 -18.39
N SER A 227 18.17 -11.73 -17.22
CA SER A 227 16.99 -11.20 -16.54
C SER A 227 17.07 -9.69 -16.45
N ARG A 228 16.02 -9.00 -16.92
CA ARG A 228 15.86 -7.54 -16.74
C ARG A 228 14.74 -7.27 -15.77
N PHE A 229 14.89 -6.22 -15.00
CA PHE A 229 13.91 -5.78 -14.02
C PHE A 229 13.68 -4.28 -14.13
N ALA A 230 12.43 -3.84 -14.06
CA ALA A 230 12.08 -2.42 -13.97
C ALA A 230 10.87 -2.23 -13.03
N LEU A 231 11.00 -1.23 -12.15
CA LEU A 231 9.88 -0.70 -11.40
C LEU A 231 9.13 0.29 -12.29
N ILE A 232 7.84 0.05 -12.56
CA ILE A 232 7.02 0.93 -13.41
C ILE A 232 6.16 1.89 -12.61
N ALA A 233 5.82 1.53 -11.38
CA ALA A 233 5.15 2.40 -10.42
C ALA A 233 5.31 1.92 -8.99
N ASP A 234 5.32 2.88 -8.07
CA ASP A 234 5.24 2.73 -6.64
C ASP A 234 4.51 3.93 -6.00
N ASN A 235 4.50 4.03 -4.68
CA ASN A 235 3.88 5.16 -3.98
C ASN A 235 4.58 6.51 -4.31
N HIS A 236 5.88 6.53 -4.59
CA HIS A 236 6.55 7.75 -5.03
C HIS A 236 6.04 8.21 -6.40
N THR A 237 5.74 7.28 -7.31
CA THR A 237 5.10 7.57 -8.60
C THR A 237 3.73 8.22 -8.38
N LEU A 238 2.92 7.69 -7.44
CA LEU A 238 1.61 8.26 -7.09
C LEU A 238 1.74 9.69 -6.56
N VAL A 239 2.66 9.93 -5.63
CA VAL A 239 2.93 11.25 -5.04
C VAL A 239 3.45 12.23 -6.09
N ALA A 240 4.38 11.81 -6.95
CA ALA A 240 4.92 12.65 -8.02
C ALA A 240 3.83 13.06 -9.01
N LYS A 241 2.96 12.14 -9.42
CA LYS A 241 1.83 12.46 -10.31
C LYS A 241 0.83 13.42 -9.67
N ALA A 242 0.56 13.25 -8.36
CA ALA A 242 -0.27 14.20 -7.63
C ALA A 242 0.34 15.62 -7.62
N ALA A 243 1.67 15.71 -7.46
CA ALA A 243 2.38 16.99 -7.50
C ALA A 243 2.36 17.66 -8.89
N GLU A 244 2.55 16.89 -9.96
CA GLU A 244 2.41 17.37 -11.35
C GLU A 244 1.01 17.96 -11.57
N ILE A 245 -0.05 17.20 -11.19
CA ILE A 245 -1.45 17.62 -11.37
C ILE A 245 -1.78 18.85 -10.51
N ALA A 246 -1.27 18.92 -9.27
CA ALA A 246 -1.45 20.08 -8.41
C ALA A 246 -0.86 21.36 -9.08
N ALA A 247 0.34 21.25 -9.63
CA ALA A 247 0.98 22.36 -10.35
C ALA A 247 0.20 22.76 -11.61
N GLU A 248 -0.34 21.80 -12.38
CA GLU A 248 -1.16 22.07 -13.57
C GLU A 248 -2.42 22.87 -13.26
N ILE A 249 -3.02 22.68 -12.08
CA ILE A 249 -4.22 23.43 -11.65
C ILE A 249 -3.90 24.71 -10.87
N GLY A 250 -2.61 25.12 -10.85
CA GLY A 250 -2.16 26.39 -10.27
C GLY A 250 -1.89 26.36 -8.77
N LEU A 251 -1.76 25.19 -8.13
CA LEU A 251 -1.33 25.05 -6.76
C LEU A 251 0.18 24.81 -6.68
N MET A 252 0.78 25.14 -5.52
CA MET A 252 2.19 24.90 -5.23
C MET A 252 2.34 23.58 -4.44
N PRO A 253 2.85 22.50 -5.02
CA PRO A 253 3.02 21.23 -4.32
C PRO A 253 4.15 21.30 -3.29
N VAL A 254 3.89 20.85 -2.07
CA VAL A 254 4.85 20.61 -0.99
C VAL A 254 4.90 19.10 -0.77
N VAL A 255 5.87 18.45 -1.38
CA VAL A 255 5.97 16.97 -1.36
C VAL A 255 6.70 16.50 -0.10
N VAL A 256 6.16 15.48 0.55
CA VAL A 256 6.81 14.75 1.63
C VAL A 256 7.54 13.55 1.02
N GLU A 257 8.87 13.62 1.00
CA GLU A 257 9.72 12.58 0.40
C GLU A 257 9.61 11.24 1.10
N GLN A 258 9.54 11.26 2.44
CA GLN A 258 9.45 10.05 3.24
C GLN A 258 7.99 9.56 3.34
N GLN A 259 7.78 8.28 3.06
CA GLN A 259 6.46 7.66 3.24
C GLN A 259 6.04 7.68 4.71
N ILE A 260 4.75 7.92 4.94
CA ILE A 260 4.15 7.91 6.29
C ILE A 260 3.79 6.46 6.64
N GLU A 261 4.62 5.81 7.45
CA GLU A 261 4.47 4.39 7.84
C GLU A 261 4.37 4.20 9.37
N SER A 262 4.33 5.30 10.14
CA SER A 262 4.22 5.28 11.59
C SER A 262 2.86 4.74 12.07
N GLU A 263 2.70 4.58 13.39
CA GLU A 263 1.39 4.30 13.99
C GLU A 263 0.42 5.43 13.63
N ILE A 264 -0.84 5.07 13.36
CA ILE A 264 -1.83 5.98 12.77
C ILE A 264 -2.07 7.26 13.57
N GLY A 265 -1.93 7.24 14.90
CA GLY A 265 -2.03 8.44 15.73
C GLY A 265 -0.81 9.36 15.59
N ASP A 266 0.39 8.80 15.40
CA ASP A 266 1.60 9.56 15.12
C ASP A 266 1.55 10.15 13.71
N ALA A 267 1.07 9.39 12.73
CA ALA A 267 0.84 9.84 11.38
C ALA A 267 -0.12 11.05 11.33
N ALA A 268 -1.21 11.01 12.11
CA ALA A 268 -2.16 12.12 12.22
C ALA A 268 -1.49 13.39 12.74
N ARG A 269 -0.68 13.28 13.79
CA ARG A 269 0.06 14.42 14.38
C ARG A 269 1.09 14.98 13.40
N GLU A 270 1.84 14.11 12.74
CA GLU A 270 2.85 14.51 11.75
C GLU A 270 2.23 15.28 10.59
N LEU A 271 1.16 14.77 9.99
CA LEU A 271 0.47 15.44 8.88
C LEU A 271 -0.10 16.78 9.29
N LEU A 272 -0.68 16.89 10.47
CA LEU A 272 -1.18 18.17 11.02
C LEU A 272 -0.05 19.18 11.26
N ASP A 273 1.08 18.76 11.81
CA ASP A 273 2.23 19.63 12.04
C ASP A 273 2.79 20.21 10.75
N ARG A 274 2.85 19.39 9.71
CA ARG A 274 3.26 19.80 8.37
C ARG A 274 2.24 20.74 7.72
N ALA A 275 0.95 20.38 7.79
CA ALA A 275 -0.14 21.20 7.24
C ALA A 275 -0.22 22.58 7.90
N GLY A 276 0.03 22.69 9.22
CA GLY A 276 0.04 23.96 9.93
C GLY A 276 1.13 24.95 9.50
N ARG A 277 2.07 24.52 8.66
CA ARG A 277 3.16 25.36 8.09
C ARG A 277 2.88 25.79 6.65
N LEU A 278 1.82 25.29 6.02
CA LEU A 278 1.45 25.63 4.66
C LEU A 278 1.00 27.09 4.55
N ARG A 279 1.32 27.68 3.41
CA ARG A 279 0.84 29.00 2.99
C ARG A 279 -0.40 28.84 2.09
N GLU A 280 -1.12 29.92 1.91
CA GLU A 280 -2.22 29.96 0.95
C GLU A 280 -1.71 29.62 -0.48
N GLY A 281 -2.42 28.72 -1.17
CA GLY A 281 -2.03 28.22 -2.49
C GLY A 281 -1.07 27.03 -2.47
N GLU A 282 -0.51 26.64 -1.30
CA GLU A 282 0.29 25.43 -1.16
C GLU A 282 -0.60 24.20 -0.87
N VAL A 283 -0.20 23.06 -1.38
CA VAL A 283 -0.80 21.74 -1.10
C VAL A 283 0.28 20.77 -0.66
N LEU A 284 0.15 20.24 0.56
CA LEU A 284 0.97 19.14 1.05
C LEU A 284 0.53 17.87 0.34
N ILE A 285 1.49 17.12 -0.19
CA ILE A 285 1.27 15.85 -0.84
C ILE A 285 2.19 14.82 -0.18
N ALA A 286 1.58 13.82 0.42
CA ALA A 286 2.29 12.72 1.07
C ALA A 286 1.67 11.39 0.66
N GLY A 287 2.47 10.33 0.75
CA GLY A 287 2.00 8.97 0.56
C GLY A 287 2.46 8.07 1.70
N GLY A 288 1.96 6.85 1.73
CA GLY A 288 2.40 5.87 2.72
C GLY A 288 1.34 4.82 3.05
N GLU A 289 1.56 4.16 4.19
CA GLU A 289 0.67 3.14 4.70
C GLU A 289 0.82 3.04 6.24
N PRO A 290 0.20 3.95 7.02
CA PRO A 290 0.28 3.94 8.48
C PRO A 290 -0.22 2.63 9.07
N THR A 291 0.41 2.22 10.15
CA THR A 291 0.00 1.00 10.84
C THR A 291 -1.27 1.24 11.63
N LEU A 292 -2.29 0.40 11.38
CA LEU A 292 -3.57 0.40 12.09
C LEU A 292 -3.84 -0.96 12.71
N VAL A 293 -4.07 -1.00 14.01
CA VAL A 293 -4.50 -2.21 14.73
C VAL A 293 -6.02 -2.27 14.78
N ARG A 294 -6.60 -3.23 14.10
CA ARG A 294 -8.04 -3.47 14.16
C ARG A 294 -8.43 -4.07 15.51
N ARG A 295 -9.42 -3.47 16.20
CA ARG A 295 -9.84 -3.85 17.57
C ARG A 295 -11.28 -4.41 17.64
N GLY A 296 -12.07 -4.20 16.59
CA GLY A 296 -13.47 -4.60 16.54
C GLY A 296 -13.91 -5.00 15.12
N ASP A 297 -15.21 -5.18 14.96
CA ASP A 297 -15.87 -5.63 13.74
C ASP A 297 -16.53 -4.49 12.95
N GLY A 298 -16.33 -3.24 13.36
CA GLY A 298 -16.87 -2.06 12.72
C GLY A 298 -16.36 -1.86 11.30
N LYS A 299 -16.93 -0.87 10.60
CA LYS A 299 -16.56 -0.48 9.24
C LYS A 299 -15.59 0.70 9.25
N GLY A 300 -14.51 0.58 8.49
CA GLY A 300 -13.49 1.62 8.39
C GLY A 300 -12.26 1.15 7.61
N GLY A 301 -11.27 2.01 7.55
CA GLY A 301 -9.98 1.77 6.94
C GLY A 301 -8.96 2.79 7.41
N ARG A 302 -7.72 2.69 6.94
CA ARG A 302 -6.61 3.56 7.38
C ARG A 302 -6.86 5.04 7.08
N CYS A 303 -7.24 5.35 5.84
CA CYS A 303 -7.47 6.73 5.41
C CYS A 303 -8.63 7.37 6.17
N ILE A 304 -9.71 6.62 6.35
CA ILE A 304 -10.89 7.07 7.11
C ILE A 304 -10.55 7.28 8.59
N GLU A 305 -9.85 6.32 9.22
CA GLU A 305 -9.45 6.46 10.64
C GLU A 305 -8.43 7.58 10.83
N LEU A 306 -7.47 7.73 9.92
CA LEU A 306 -6.51 8.83 9.93
C LEU A 306 -7.22 10.19 9.91
N ALA A 307 -8.25 10.36 9.07
CA ALA A 307 -9.04 11.59 9.00
C ALA A 307 -9.76 11.91 10.32
N VAL A 308 -10.38 10.92 10.95
CA VAL A 308 -11.05 11.07 12.24
C VAL A 308 -10.05 11.47 13.33
N ARG A 309 -8.88 10.82 13.39
CA ARG A 309 -7.82 11.14 14.34
C ARG A 309 -7.24 12.54 14.12
N MET A 310 -7.08 12.96 12.88
CA MET A 310 -6.67 14.33 12.55
C MET A 310 -7.71 15.35 13.00
N ALA A 311 -9.00 15.10 12.81
CA ALA A 311 -10.06 15.98 13.25
C ALA A 311 -10.08 16.13 14.80
N LEU A 312 -9.89 15.03 15.54
CA LEU A 312 -9.77 15.02 16.99
C LEU A 312 -8.55 15.84 17.47
N ALA A 313 -7.38 15.59 16.89
CA ALA A 313 -6.14 16.26 17.26
C ALA A 313 -6.17 17.78 16.95
N GLU A 314 -6.78 18.18 15.83
CA GLU A 314 -6.96 19.62 15.51
C GLU A 314 -7.94 20.28 16.47
N GLY A 315 -9.00 19.60 16.93
CA GLY A 315 -9.90 20.07 17.96
C GLY A 315 -9.19 20.39 19.28
N GLU A 316 -8.26 19.53 19.71
CA GLU A 316 -7.40 19.74 20.88
C GLU A 316 -6.52 20.98 20.73
N ARG A 317 -5.79 21.08 19.60
CA ARG A 317 -4.91 22.22 19.31
C ARG A 317 -5.66 23.55 19.38
N ARG A 318 -6.87 23.60 18.85
CA ARG A 318 -7.70 24.82 18.89
C ARG A 318 -8.20 25.15 20.28
N SER A 319 -8.54 24.15 21.09
CA SER A 319 -8.94 24.30 22.48
C SER A 319 -7.81 24.87 23.34
N ASP A 320 -6.60 24.32 23.21
CA ASP A 320 -5.42 24.77 23.96
C ASP A 320 -4.99 26.18 23.57
N LYS A 321 -5.05 26.52 22.28
CA LYS A 321 -4.78 27.89 21.81
C LYS A 321 -5.78 28.88 22.37
N ARG A 322 -7.08 28.54 22.41
CA ARG A 322 -8.11 29.43 23.02
C ARG A 322 -7.88 29.61 24.51
N ARG A 323 -7.49 28.57 25.24
CA ARG A 323 -7.14 28.67 26.68
C ARG A 323 -5.92 29.53 26.88
N SER A 324 -4.87 29.37 26.11
CA SER A 324 -3.66 30.22 26.15
C SER A 324 -3.98 31.68 25.85
N ASP A 325 -4.75 31.96 24.80
CA ASP A 325 -5.16 33.32 24.44
C ASP A 325 -6.08 33.97 25.53
N SER A 326 -6.88 33.18 26.26
CA SER A 326 -7.70 33.65 27.35
C SER A 326 -6.89 34.03 28.61
N LEU A 327 -5.81 33.28 28.88
CA LEU A 327 -4.89 33.54 30.00
C LEU A 327 -4.06 34.82 29.79
N VAL A 328 -3.74 35.16 28.55
CA VAL A 328 -3.01 36.41 28.21
C VAL A 328 -3.88 37.66 28.38
N ARG A 329 -5.18 37.53 28.56
CA ARG A 329 -6.15 38.67 28.73
C ARG A 329 -6.36 39.12 30.16
N LEU A 330 -5.65 38.62 31.16
CA LEU A 330 -5.72 39.17 32.52
C LEU A 330 -4.90 40.46 32.55
N PRO A 331 -5.52 41.63 32.92
CA PRO A 331 -4.81 42.90 33.00
C PRO A 331 -3.84 42.86 34.17
N VAL A 332 -2.56 43.06 33.87
CA VAL A 332 -1.52 43.19 34.91
C VAL A 332 -1.48 44.60 35.49
N ASP A 333 -2.26 45.58 34.96
CA ASP A 333 -2.19 46.94 35.40
C ASP A 333 -3.55 47.67 35.36
N SER A 334 -4.06 48.03 36.53
CA SER A 334 -5.34 48.71 36.75
C SER A 334 -5.32 50.22 36.41
N GLN A 335 -4.22 50.76 35.85
CA GLN A 335 -4.07 52.21 35.60
C GLN A 335 -4.07 52.63 34.11
N ARG A 336 -4.28 51.72 33.15
CA ARG A 336 -4.35 52.08 31.72
C ARG A 336 -5.76 52.49 31.29
N LYS A 337 -5.84 53.60 30.53
CA LYS A 337 -7.10 54.11 29.99
C LYS A 337 -7.68 53.17 28.92
N PRO A 338 -9.01 53.05 28.79
CA PRO A 338 -9.68 52.18 27.81
C PRO A 338 -9.32 52.46 26.34
N SER A 339 -8.81 53.66 26.04
CA SER A 339 -8.37 54.05 24.67
C SER A 339 -7.07 53.40 24.20
N ASP A 340 -6.31 52.75 25.09
CA ASP A 340 -5.02 52.12 24.75
C ASP A 340 -5.10 50.65 24.40
N TRP A 341 -6.31 50.11 24.36
CA TRP A 341 -6.55 48.71 23.95
C TRP A 341 -6.49 48.59 22.43
N ARG A 342 -5.30 48.34 21.89
CA ARG A 342 -5.20 47.80 20.54
C ARG A 342 -5.68 46.36 20.58
N VAL A 343 -6.92 46.14 20.15
CA VAL A 343 -7.39 44.79 19.80
C VAL A 343 -6.50 44.33 18.65
N ARG A 344 -5.54 43.45 18.95
CA ARG A 344 -4.89 42.71 17.88
C ARG A 344 -6.01 41.91 17.21
N PRO A 345 -6.16 41.98 15.88
CA PRO A 345 -7.09 41.11 15.22
C PRO A 345 -6.75 39.67 15.66
N THR A 346 -7.72 39.00 16.24
CA THR A 346 -7.61 37.57 16.47
C THR A 346 -7.42 36.95 15.09
N SER A 347 -6.18 36.59 14.74
CA SER A 347 -5.91 35.85 13.50
C SER A 347 -6.78 34.59 13.57
N ILE A 348 -7.77 34.52 12.69
CA ILE A 348 -8.56 33.30 12.52
C ILE A 348 -7.53 32.23 12.18
N ALA A 349 -7.44 31.22 13.04
CA ALA A 349 -6.52 30.11 12.76
C ALA A 349 -6.86 29.53 11.37
N PRO A 350 -5.86 29.31 10.51
CA PRO A 350 -6.10 28.81 9.16
C PRO A 350 -6.92 27.52 9.22
N LYS A 351 -7.84 27.37 8.26
CA LYS A 351 -8.61 26.14 8.11
C LYS A 351 -7.79 25.15 7.31
N ILE A 352 -7.59 23.97 7.86
CA ILE A 352 -6.95 22.86 7.15
C ILE A 352 -8.03 22.06 6.42
N HIS A 353 -7.85 21.91 5.13
CA HIS A 353 -8.65 21.03 4.27
C HIS A 353 -7.82 19.78 3.95
N ALA A 354 -8.42 18.62 4.04
CA ALA A 354 -7.74 17.36 3.81
C ALA A 354 -8.55 16.44 2.86
N LEU A 355 -7.85 15.70 2.04
CA LEU A 355 -8.35 14.53 1.35
C LEU A 355 -7.37 13.39 1.62
N LEU A 356 -7.87 12.30 2.18
CA LEU A 356 -7.10 11.10 2.51
C LEU A 356 -7.75 9.92 1.80
N GLY A 357 -7.01 9.24 0.96
CA GLY A 357 -7.57 8.16 0.14
C GLY A 357 -6.57 7.09 -0.25
N THR A 358 -7.07 5.90 -0.47
CA THR A 358 -6.31 4.76 -0.96
C THR A 358 -6.32 4.71 -2.48
N SER A 359 -5.29 4.14 -3.08
CA SER A 359 -5.21 4.04 -4.55
C SER A 359 -5.98 2.86 -5.13
N ASP A 360 -6.31 1.85 -4.34
CA ASP A 360 -7.00 0.63 -4.83
C ASP A 360 -8.53 0.76 -4.93
N GLY A 361 -9.08 1.84 -4.39
CA GLY A 361 -10.50 2.17 -4.50
C GLY A 361 -11.35 1.74 -3.31
N VAL A 362 -10.79 1.01 -2.34
CA VAL A 362 -11.52 0.60 -1.13
C VAL A 362 -10.63 0.66 0.11
N ASP A 363 -10.91 1.61 0.99
CA ASP A 363 -10.18 1.75 2.26
C ASP A 363 -10.67 0.73 3.30
N GLY A 364 -9.89 -0.33 3.50
CA GLY A 364 -10.20 -1.41 4.44
C GLY A 364 -11.49 -2.16 4.10
N ASN A 365 -12.46 -2.15 5.02
CA ASN A 365 -13.81 -2.71 4.82
C ASN A 365 -14.91 -1.63 4.78
N SER A 366 -14.52 -0.38 4.57
CA SER A 366 -15.45 0.76 4.57
C SER A 366 -16.38 0.81 3.37
N GLY A 367 -15.94 0.29 2.22
CA GLY A 367 -16.65 0.42 0.93
C GLY A 367 -16.45 1.77 0.24
N VAL A 368 -15.61 2.66 0.79
CA VAL A 368 -15.25 3.95 0.20
C VAL A 368 -13.75 4.03 -0.04
N ALA A 369 -13.32 4.85 -1.01
CA ALA A 369 -11.92 5.00 -1.38
C ALA A 369 -11.21 6.12 -0.61
N ALA A 370 -11.92 7.19 -0.30
CA ALA A 370 -11.34 8.38 0.32
C ALA A 370 -12.36 9.16 1.14
N ILE A 371 -11.84 10.08 1.94
CA ILE A 371 -12.62 11.11 2.64
C ILE A 371 -12.03 12.50 2.36
N ALA A 372 -12.91 13.47 2.06
CA ALA A 372 -12.58 14.88 1.96
C ALA A 372 -13.27 15.67 3.08
N LEU A 373 -12.51 16.45 3.86
CA LEU A 373 -13.05 17.17 5.01
C LEU A 373 -12.32 18.48 5.27
N THR A 374 -12.98 19.35 6.07
CA THR A 374 -12.34 20.54 6.67
C THR A 374 -12.17 20.28 8.15
N LEU A 375 -10.94 20.25 8.63
CA LEU A 375 -10.58 19.92 10.03
C LEU A 375 -11.05 20.96 11.07
N ALA A 376 -11.83 21.94 10.65
CA ALA A 376 -12.44 22.93 11.56
C ALA A 376 -13.79 22.48 12.14
N ALA A 377 -14.34 21.37 11.68
CA ALA A 377 -15.62 20.83 12.14
C ALA A 377 -15.55 20.44 13.62
N SER A 378 -16.60 20.73 14.38
CA SER A 378 -16.75 20.20 15.73
C SER A 378 -17.05 18.72 15.63
N ILE A 379 -16.22 17.90 16.24
CA ILE A 379 -16.44 16.47 16.37
C ILE A 379 -16.83 16.16 17.82
N ASP A 380 -17.83 15.31 18.02
CA ASP A 380 -18.12 14.77 19.34
C ASP A 380 -17.02 13.76 19.70
N ARG A 381 -16.17 14.18 20.64
CA ARG A 381 -14.98 13.42 21.02
C ARG A 381 -15.33 12.07 21.62
N GLU A 382 -16.33 12.01 22.53
CA GLU A 382 -16.69 10.77 23.21
C GLU A 382 -17.25 9.75 22.21
N VAL A 383 -18.08 10.23 21.28
CA VAL A 383 -18.61 9.38 20.19
C VAL A 383 -17.48 8.89 19.31
N ALA A 384 -16.60 9.78 18.84
CA ALA A 384 -15.51 9.42 17.95
C ALA A 384 -14.55 8.41 18.58
N GLU A 385 -14.10 8.63 19.82
CA GLU A 385 -13.21 7.71 20.54
C GLU A 385 -13.86 6.34 20.74
N ARG A 386 -15.16 6.29 21.08
CA ARG A 386 -15.89 5.03 21.22
C ARG A 386 -15.97 4.25 19.90
N GLU A 387 -16.27 4.93 18.79
CA GLU A 387 -16.37 4.28 17.49
C GLU A 387 -14.98 3.82 16.95
N LEU A 388 -13.91 4.59 17.22
CA LEU A 388 -12.55 4.17 16.92
C LEU A 388 -12.14 2.91 17.68
N LEU A 389 -12.52 2.77 18.96
CA LEU A 389 -12.28 1.54 19.73
C LEU A 389 -12.99 0.31 19.15
N ARG A 390 -14.07 0.51 18.38
CA ARG A 390 -14.81 -0.53 17.68
C ARG A 390 -14.34 -0.75 16.24
N SER A 391 -13.30 -0.01 15.80
CA SER A 391 -12.85 0.05 14.39
C SER A 391 -13.96 0.48 13.43
N ASN A 392 -14.86 1.39 13.88
CA ASN A 392 -16.03 1.88 13.15
C ASN A 392 -15.83 3.34 12.73
N SER A 393 -14.67 3.66 12.19
CA SER A 393 -14.29 5.01 11.79
C SER A 393 -15.20 5.60 10.68
N LEU A 394 -15.82 4.75 9.84
CA LEU A 394 -16.72 5.21 8.78
C LEU A 394 -17.92 5.99 9.32
N ALA A 395 -18.55 5.51 10.40
CA ALA A 395 -19.71 6.18 10.98
C ALA A 395 -19.41 7.63 11.41
N VAL A 396 -18.20 7.87 11.94
CA VAL A 396 -17.74 9.21 12.32
C VAL A 396 -17.37 10.03 11.08
N ALA A 397 -16.72 9.41 10.11
CA ALA A 397 -16.27 10.08 8.90
C ALA A 397 -17.43 10.65 8.08
N GLU A 398 -18.56 9.94 8.00
CA GLU A 398 -19.77 10.37 7.29
C GLU A 398 -20.43 11.63 7.95
N GLU A 399 -20.16 11.87 9.24
CA GLU A 399 -20.65 13.06 9.94
C GLU A 399 -19.73 14.29 9.74
N ILE A 400 -18.41 14.08 9.54
CA ILE A 400 -17.42 15.16 9.52
C ILE A 400 -16.91 15.53 8.14
N GLY A 401 -17.16 14.72 7.12
CA GLY A 401 -16.64 14.92 5.78
C GLY A 401 -17.48 14.26 4.70
N GLU A 402 -17.01 14.37 3.48
CA GLU A 402 -17.58 13.73 2.31
C GLU A 402 -16.78 12.48 1.95
N THR A 403 -17.40 11.32 2.02
CA THR A 403 -16.81 10.06 1.57
C THR A 403 -16.87 9.94 0.05
N ILE A 404 -15.80 9.44 -0.55
CA ILE A 404 -15.65 9.29 -2.00
C ILE A 404 -15.65 7.81 -2.34
N MET A 405 -16.63 7.41 -3.15
CA MET A 405 -16.70 6.07 -3.74
C MET A 405 -16.20 6.13 -5.18
N ILE A 406 -15.31 5.20 -5.53
CA ILE A 406 -14.89 4.97 -6.91
C ILE A 406 -15.02 3.46 -7.19
N PRO A 407 -15.21 3.04 -8.45
CA PRO A 407 -15.07 1.64 -8.80
C PRO A 407 -13.68 1.15 -8.40
N PRO A 408 -13.50 -0.15 -8.06
CA PRO A 408 -12.17 -0.70 -7.86
C PRO A 408 -11.28 -0.33 -9.04
N ALA A 409 -10.29 0.54 -8.80
CA ALA A 409 -9.52 1.20 -9.85
C ALA A 409 -8.51 0.27 -10.54
N GLY A 410 -8.26 -0.90 -9.96
CA GLY A 410 -7.20 -1.79 -10.39
C GLY A 410 -5.81 -1.30 -9.99
N ASN A 411 -5.69 -0.12 -9.39
CA ASN A 411 -4.45 0.39 -8.80
C ASN A 411 -4.14 -0.32 -7.48
N ASN A 412 -2.90 -0.26 -7.04
CA ASN A 412 -2.47 -0.68 -5.69
C ASN A 412 -1.09 -0.05 -5.41
N LEU A 413 -1.10 1.28 -5.16
CA LEU A 413 0.10 2.08 -4.86
C LEU A 413 0.04 2.70 -3.47
N ARG A 414 -0.66 2.04 -2.51
CA ARG A 414 -0.88 2.53 -1.15
C ARG A 414 -1.77 3.78 -1.10
N ASP A 415 -1.59 4.60 -0.07
CA ASP A 415 -2.45 5.74 0.22
C ASP A 415 -1.83 7.05 -0.28
N LEU A 416 -2.70 8.04 -0.54
CA LEU A 416 -2.36 9.41 -0.91
C LEU A 416 -3.04 10.39 0.06
N TYR A 417 -2.26 11.32 0.60
CA TYR A 417 -2.70 12.34 1.54
C TYR A 417 -2.47 13.73 0.96
N LEU A 418 -3.54 14.50 0.83
CA LEU A 418 -3.56 15.85 0.27
C LEU A 418 -4.09 16.82 1.33
N LEU A 419 -3.31 17.84 1.72
CA LEU A 419 -3.72 18.83 2.69
C LEU A 419 -3.43 20.23 2.17
N ALA A 420 -4.36 21.17 2.42
CA ALA A 420 -4.19 22.58 2.06
C ALA A 420 -4.76 23.49 3.15
N CYS A 421 -4.27 24.73 3.22
CA CYS A 421 -4.74 25.75 4.15
C CYS A 421 -5.45 26.90 3.45
N THR A 422 -6.44 27.52 4.13
CA THR A 422 -7.08 28.78 3.76
C THR A 422 -7.19 29.74 4.92
#